data_c88a5aefd4e4e370edc8310b986fca3f
#
_entry.id   c88a5aefd4e4e370edc8310b986fca3f
#
_cell.length_a   1.000
_cell.length_b   1.000
_cell.length_c   1.000
_cell.angle_alpha   90.00
_cell.angle_beta   90.00
_cell.angle_gamma   90.00
#
_symmetry.space_group_name_H-M   'P 1'
#
loop_
_entity.id
_entity.type
_entity.pdbx_description
1 polymer ?
#
loop_
_entity_poly.entity_id
_entity_poly.type
_entity_poly.pdbx_seq_one_letter_code
_entity_poly.pdbx_strand_id
1 'polypeptide(L)'
;IWQRTSLSRTQFTTLYRAPLERYAELVQQFPASESHHHAYPGGMLDHGLEIVAYALKLRQSYLLPAGVTPEAQAAQAEAWTAGTAYAALLHDIGKIAVDLYVEHADGSIWHPWHGPLRKPYRFRYRREREYRLHSAATGLLYARLLDRDIFDWLSGYPDLWAALLYVLAGQYEHAGTLGELVVQADQASVAQELGGDPSKALAAPKHALQRKLLDGLRYLLKEAFKLNQAGPADGWLTQDALWLVSKTVSDKLRA
;
A
#
# COMPACT_ATOMS: atom_id res chain seq x y z
N ILE A 1 -5.20 1.36 -11.00
CA ILE A 1 -5.36 2.23 -9.81
C ILE A 1 -6.71 2.93 -9.86
N TRP A 2 -7.03 3.73 -10.89
CA TRP A 2 -8.29 4.46 -11.01
C TRP A 2 -9.55 3.64 -10.66
N GLN A 3 -9.69 2.44 -11.22
CA GLN A 3 -10.85 1.55 -11.01
C GLN A 3 -11.01 1.05 -9.56
N ARG A 4 -10.06 1.35 -8.68
CA ARG A 4 -10.05 0.93 -7.27
C ARG A 4 -10.32 2.08 -6.31
N THR A 5 -10.70 3.23 -6.83
CA THR A 5 -11.06 4.44 -6.06
C THR A 5 -12.48 4.87 -6.44
N SER A 6 -13.15 5.57 -5.55
CA SER A 6 -14.51 6.10 -5.76
C SER A 6 -14.49 7.62 -6.05
N LEU A 7 -13.36 8.14 -6.52
CA LEU A 7 -13.12 9.57 -6.65
C LEU A 7 -13.59 10.16 -7.98
N SER A 8 -13.87 11.45 -7.98
CA SER A 8 -13.96 12.24 -9.21
C SER A 8 -12.60 12.30 -9.92
N ARG A 9 -12.59 12.61 -11.23
CA ARG A 9 -11.33 12.75 -11.98
C ARG A 9 -10.40 13.81 -11.39
N THR A 10 -10.93 14.91 -10.91
CA THR A 10 -10.15 15.98 -10.29
C THR A 10 -9.48 15.49 -9.01
N GLN A 11 -10.23 14.88 -8.11
CA GLN A 11 -9.70 14.32 -6.87
C GLN A 11 -8.65 13.22 -7.14
N PHE A 12 -8.92 12.34 -8.10
CA PHE A 12 -7.95 11.32 -8.50
C PHE A 12 -6.66 11.95 -9.04
N THR A 13 -6.76 13.01 -9.82
CA THR A 13 -5.57 13.71 -10.33
C THR A 13 -4.73 14.26 -9.18
N THR A 14 -5.35 14.90 -8.20
CA THR A 14 -4.64 15.49 -7.05
C THR A 14 -4.05 14.42 -6.13
N LEU A 15 -4.85 13.39 -5.77
CA LEU A 15 -4.46 12.43 -4.76
C LEU A 15 -3.58 11.27 -5.31
N TYR A 16 -3.70 10.94 -6.58
CA TYR A 16 -2.98 9.78 -7.13
C TYR A 16 -2.09 10.15 -8.31
N ARG A 17 -2.65 10.78 -9.35
CA ARG A 17 -1.90 11.02 -10.58
C ARG A 17 -0.71 11.95 -10.35
N ALA A 18 -0.88 13.07 -9.66
CA ALA A 18 0.19 14.02 -9.43
C ALA A 18 1.35 13.43 -8.59
N PRO A 19 1.11 12.70 -7.47
CA PRO A 19 2.18 11.97 -6.78
C PRO A 19 2.88 10.92 -7.66
N LEU A 20 2.15 10.17 -8.48
CA LEU A 20 2.72 9.18 -9.40
C LEU A 20 3.58 9.83 -10.48
N GLU A 21 3.16 10.96 -11.06
CA GLU A 21 3.94 11.71 -12.04
C GLU A 21 5.23 12.26 -11.42
N ARG A 22 5.17 12.83 -10.21
CA ARG A 22 6.36 13.29 -9.48
C ARG A 22 7.32 12.14 -9.14
N TYR A 23 6.77 10.98 -8.76
CA TYR A 23 7.57 9.79 -8.54
C TYR A 23 8.29 9.39 -9.83
N ALA A 24 7.58 9.28 -10.95
CA ALA A 24 8.16 8.96 -12.25
C ALA A 24 9.24 9.96 -12.68
N GLU A 25 9.01 11.27 -12.49
CA GLU A 25 10.01 12.30 -12.78
C GLU A 25 11.25 12.19 -11.90
N LEU A 26 11.11 11.72 -10.66
CA LEU A 26 12.23 11.61 -9.73
C LEU A 26 13.05 10.33 -9.94
N VAL A 27 12.40 9.20 -10.16
CA VAL A 27 13.08 7.90 -10.31
C VAL A 27 13.56 7.62 -11.73
N GLN A 28 12.90 8.18 -12.75
CA GLN A 28 13.27 8.09 -14.16
C GLN A 28 13.71 6.66 -14.60
N GLN A 29 14.96 6.52 -15.00
CA GLN A 29 15.53 5.28 -15.52
C GLN A 29 16.25 4.44 -14.45
N PHE A 30 16.09 4.76 -13.18
CA PHE A 30 16.74 3.97 -12.13
C PHE A 30 16.13 2.56 -12.03
N PRO A 31 16.93 1.51 -11.85
CA PRO A 31 16.48 0.18 -11.56
C PRO A 31 16.04 0.06 -10.08
N ALA A 32 15.14 -0.87 -9.78
CA ALA A 32 14.70 -1.13 -8.41
C ALA A 32 15.74 -1.89 -7.57
N SER A 33 16.56 -2.70 -8.23
CA SER A 33 17.69 -3.42 -7.62
C SER A 33 18.89 -3.47 -8.55
N GLU A 34 20.07 -3.80 -8.02
CA GLU A 34 21.29 -3.93 -8.83
C GLU A 34 21.26 -5.17 -9.75
N SER A 35 20.72 -6.30 -9.26
CA SER A 35 20.80 -7.57 -9.97
C SER A 35 19.70 -8.57 -9.62
N HIS A 36 18.72 -8.19 -8.81
CA HIS A 36 17.71 -9.14 -8.32
C HIS A 36 16.41 -9.02 -9.11
N HIS A 37 15.49 -8.10 -8.73
CA HIS A 37 14.24 -7.85 -9.42
C HIS A 37 14.24 -6.48 -10.05
N HIS A 38 13.54 -6.29 -11.16
CA HIS A 38 13.44 -5.01 -11.88
C HIS A 38 14.81 -4.32 -12.05
N ALA A 39 15.84 -5.12 -12.38
CA ALA A 39 17.23 -4.69 -12.52
C ALA A 39 17.53 -4.16 -13.92
N TYR A 40 16.63 -3.33 -14.48
CA TYR A 40 16.71 -2.74 -15.80
C TYR A 40 16.37 -1.24 -15.75
N PRO A 41 16.73 -0.46 -16.78
CA PRO A 41 16.39 0.96 -16.84
C PRO A 41 14.88 1.20 -16.74
N GLY A 42 14.45 2.03 -15.77
CA GLY A 42 13.04 2.26 -15.46
C GLY A 42 12.40 1.26 -14.49
N GLY A 43 13.13 0.22 -14.10
CA GLY A 43 12.62 -0.84 -13.23
C GLY A 43 12.09 -0.35 -11.88
N MET A 44 12.61 0.77 -11.36
CA MET A 44 12.11 1.36 -10.12
C MET A 44 10.69 1.95 -10.29
N LEU A 45 10.39 2.51 -11.45
CA LEU A 45 9.05 3.00 -11.77
C LEU A 45 8.08 1.84 -11.92
N ASP A 46 8.45 0.81 -12.68
CA ASP A 46 7.59 -0.37 -12.90
C ASP A 46 7.28 -1.06 -11.59
N HIS A 47 8.29 -1.34 -10.77
CA HIS A 47 8.14 -1.91 -9.43
C HIS A 47 7.22 -1.06 -8.55
N GLY A 48 7.45 0.25 -8.48
CA GLY A 48 6.62 1.16 -7.68
C GLY A 48 5.15 1.14 -8.10
N LEU A 49 4.85 1.13 -9.41
CA LEU A 49 3.48 1.06 -9.94
C LEU A 49 2.82 -0.30 -9.69
N GLU A 50 3.57 -1.39 -9.81
CA GLU A 50 3.10 -2.74 -9.51
C GLU A 50 2.73 -2.89 -8.04
N ILE A 51 3.62 -2.44 -7.13
CA ILE A 51 3.34 -2.50 -5.69
C ILE A 51 2.09 -1.70 -5.34
N VAL A 52 1.92 -0.49 -5.89
CA VAL A 52 0.69 0.30 -5.68
C VAL A 52 -0.53 -0.49 -6.17
N ALA A 53 -0.46 -1.13 -7.33
CA ALA A 53 -1.58 -1.90 -7.87
C ALA A 53 -1.92 -3.11 -7.00
N TYR A 54 -0.92 -3.84 -6.50
CA TYR A 54 -1.09 -4.97 -5.59
C TYR A 54 -1.59 -4.53 -4.20
N ALA A 55 -1.02 -3.48 -3.62
CA ALA A 55 -1.44 -2.96 -2.33
C ALA A 55 -2.90 -2.50 -2.35
N LEU A 56 -3.33 -1.80 -3.40
CA LEU A 56 -4.72 -1.40 -3.58
C LEU A 56 -5.66 -2.58 -3.84
N LYS A 57 -5.19 -3.64 -4.49
CA LYS A 57 -5.95 -4.88 -4.63
C LYS A 57 -6.15 -5.56 -3.28
N LEU A 58 -5.09 -5.67 -2.48
CA LEU A 58 -5.14 -6.23 -1.13
C LEU A 58 -6.03 -5.38 -0.22
N ARG A 59 -5.89 -4.04 -0.27
CA ARG A 59 -6.65 -3.09 0.54
C ARG A 59 -8.17 -3.31 0.44
N GLN A 60 -8.68 -3.72 -0.71
CA GLN A 60 -10.10 -4.00 -0.92
C GLN A 60 -10.63 -5.17 -0.08
N SER A 61 -9.74 -6.06 0.37
CA SER A 61 -10.09 -7.22 1.20
C SER A 61 -10.02 -6.95 2.71
N TYR A 62 -9.66 -5.71 3.10
CA TYR A 62 -9.52 -5.31 4.49
C TYR A 62 -10.50 -4.21 4.86
N LEU A 63 -11.13 -4.34 6.02
CA LEU A 63 -11.96 -3.29 6.62
C LEU A 63 -11.07 -2.42 7.51
N LEU A 64 -10.72 -1.23 7.03
CA LEU A 64 -9.84 -0.30 7.73
C LEU A 64 -10.52 1.05 7.99
N PRO A 65 -10.26 1.66 9.16
CA PRO A 65 -9.51 1.11 10.29
C PRO A 65 -10.21 -0.08 10.94
N ALA A 66 -9.42 -0.99 11.52
CA ALA A 66 -9.96 -2.14 12.21
C ALA A 66 -10.60 -1.74 13.56
N GLY A 67 -11.68 -2.43 13.95
CA GLY A 67 -12.29 -2.26 15.27
C GLY A 67 -13.20 -1.04 15.43
N VAL A 68 -13.46 -0.28 14.37
CA VAL A 68 -14.43 0.84 14.38
C VAL A 68 -15.75 0.44 13.70
N THR A 69 -16.78 1.30 13.83
CA THR A 69 -18.08 1.06 13.20
C THR A 69 -18.02 1.10 11.68
N PRO A 70 -18.93 0.42 10.97
CA PRO A 70 -18.97 0.45 9.49
C PRO A 70 -19.07 1.88 8.91
N GLU A 71 -19.81 2.77 9.58
CA GLU A 71 -19.95 4.17 9.18
C GLU A 71 -18.61 4.91 9.29
N ALA A 72 -17.87 4.69 10.38
CA ALA A 72 -16.53 5.27 10.57
C ALA A 72 -15.52 4.69 9.57
N GLN A 73 -15.64 3.40 9.23
CA GLN A 73 -14.83 2.78 8.18
C GLN A 73 -15.12 3.39 6.80
N ALA A 74 -16.40 3.57 6.46
CA ALA A 74 -16.82 4.18 5.21
C ALA A 74 -16.32 5.64 5.10
N ALA A 75 -16.41 6.41 6.17
CA ALA A 75 -15.94 7.80 6.21
C ALA A 75 -14.42 7.93 6.01
N GLN A 76 -13.64 6.93 6.40
CA GLN A 76 -12.18 6.92 6.30
C GLN A 76 -11.64 6.11 5.12
N ALA A 77 -12.51 5.44 4.36
CA ALA A 77 -12.12 4.46 3.34
C ALA A 77 -11.15 5.04 2.31
N GLU A 78 -11.39 6.27 1.83
CA GLU A 78 -10.55 6.90 0.82
C GLU A 78 -9.19 7.33 1.39
N ALA A 79 -9.15 7.84 2.62
CA ALA A 79 -7.89 8.19 3.29
C ALA A 79 -6.99 6.95 3.45
N TRP A 80 -7.55 5.82 3.91
CA TRP A 80 -6.83 4.56 4.01
C TRP A 80 -6.40 4.01 2.65
N THR A 81 -7.20 4.22 1.61
CA THR A 81 -6.86 3.80 0.25
C THR A 81 -5.70 4.63 -0.30
N ALA A 82 -5.75 5.95 -0.14
CA ALA A 82 -4.67 6.85 -0.55
C ALA A 82 -3.39 6.61 0.27
N GLY A 83 -3.50 6.48 1.59
CA GLY A 83 -2.37 6.16 2.47
C GLY A 83 -1.71 4.83 2.11
N THR A 84 -2.49 3.81 1.74
CA THR A 84 -1.96 2.54 1.24
C THR A 84 -1.18 2.72 -0.06
N ALA A 85 -1.70 3.52 -0.99
CA ALA A 85 -1.00 3.81 -2.24
C ALA A 85 0.33 4.54 -1.99
N TYR A 86 0.35 5.53 -1.08
CA TYR A 86 1.56 6.27 -0.76
C TYR A 86 2.59 5.43 -0.01
N ALA A 87 2.16 4.64 0.96
CA ALA A 87 3.02 3.70 1.66
C ALA A 87 3.71 2.74 0.68
N ALA A 88 2.93 2.19 -0.27
CA ALA A 88 3.44 1.29 -1.30
C ALA A 88 4.39 1.99 -2.27
N LEU A 89 4.03 3.18 -2.78
CA LEU A 89 4.83 3.91 -3.75
C LEU A 89 6.18 4.36 -3.20
N LEU A 90 6.21 4.75 -1.93
CA LEU A 90 7.35 5.43 -1.31
C LEU A 90 8.26 4.50 -0.51
N HIS A 91 7.88 3.24 -0.29
CA HIS A 91 8.59 2.35 0.64
C HIS A 91 10.09 2.23 0.34
N ASP A 92 10.47 2.27 -0.92
CA ASP A 92 11.84 2.07 -1.41
C ASP A 92 12.49 3.33 -2.02
N ILE A 93 11.79 4.50 -2.00
CA ILE A 93 12.29 5.72 -2.65
C ILE A 93 13.65 6.18 -2.09
N GLY A 94 13.96 5.85 -0.85
CA GLY A 94 15.24 6.18 -0.23
C GLY A 94 16.45 5.55 -0.93
N LYS A 95 16.28 4.48 -1.72
CA LYS A 95 17.36 3.86 -2.51
C LYS A 95 18.08 4.88 -3.40
N ILE A 96 17.36 5.81 -4.01
CA ILE A 96 17.97 6.83 -4.87
C ILE A 96 18.86 7.81 -4.09
N ALA A 97 18.69 7.92 -2.78
CA ALA A 97 19.49 8.81 -1.94
C ALA A 97 20.77 8.15 -1.42
N VAL A 98 20.73 6.84 -1.12
CA VAL A 98 21.81 6.16 -0.41
C VAL A 98 22.46 5.02 -1.17
N ASP A 99 21.73 4.33 -2.05
CA ASP A 99 22.26 3.19 -2.78
C ASP A 99 22.92 3.59 -4.10
N LEU A 100 22.51 4.72 -4.70
CA LEU A 100 23.00 5.17 -6.00
C LEU A 100 24.01 6.32 -5.86
N TYR A 101 24.97 6.32 -6.75
CA TYR A 101 25.83 7.45 -7.06
C TYR A 101 25.46 7.94 -8.46
N VAL A 102 25.01 9.18 -8.56
CA VAL A 102 24.51 9.75 -9.82
C VAL A 102 25.33 10.99 -10.18
N GLU A 103 25.83 11.02 -11.39
CA GLU A 103 26.72 12.06 -11.89
C GLU A 103 26.20 12.59 -13.22
N HIS A 104 26.10 13.90 -13.36
CA HIS A 104 25.79 14.54 -14.62
C HIS A 104 26.96 14.50 -15.60
N ALA A 105 26.69 14.77 -16.89
CA ALA A 105 27.73 14.80 -17.94
C ALA A 105 28.79 15.86 -17.68
N ASP A 106 28.50 16.90 -16.91
CA ASP A 106 29.45 17.96 -16.51
C ASP A 106 30.28 17.60 -15.26
N GLY A 107 30.14 16.38 -14.74
CA GLY A 107 30.86 15.89 -13.55
C GLY A 107 30.23 16.29 -12.23
N SER A 108 29.17 17.08 -12.22
CA SER A 108 28.46 17.44 -10.98
C SER A 108 27.66 16.25 -10.44
N ILE A 109 27.65 16.12 -9.10
CA ILE A 109 26.91 15.06 -8.40
C ILE A 109 25.46 15.50 -8.23
N TRP A 110 24.53 14.62 -8.59
CA TRP A 110 23.12 14.81 -8.31
C TRP A 110 22.73 14.14 -6.99
N HIS A 111 21.82 14.80 -6.29
CA HIS A 111 21.13 14.25 -5.12
C HIS A 111 19.62 14.41 -5.27
N PRO A 112 18.79 13.47 -4.80
CA PRO A 112 17.35 13.51 -5.03
C PRO A 112 16.63 14.73 -4.40
N TRP A 113 17.20 15.34 -3.38
CA TRP A 113 16.67 16.59 -2.84
C TRP A 113 16.90 17.82 -3.74
N HIS A 114 17.70 17.69 -4.82
CA HIS A 114 17.79 18.71 -5.87
C HIS A 114 16.57 18.70 -6.81
N GLY A 115 15.71 17.69 -6.69
CA GLY A 115 14.56 17.46 -7.59
C GLY A 115 14.91 16.58 -8.79
N PRO A 116 14.00 16.50 -9.79
CA PRO A 116 14.18 15.62 -10.93
C PRO A 116 15.44 15.93 -11.75
N LEU A 117 16.06 14.90 -12.30
CA LEU A 117 17.16 15.01 -13.24
C LEU A 117 16.72 15.71 -14.54
N ARG A 118 17.41 16.79 -14.92
CA ARG A 118 17.10 17.59 -16.11
C ARG A 118 18.23 17.61 -17.14
N LYS A 119 19.35 16.93 -16.85
CA LYS A 119 20.53 16.82 -17.70
C LYS A 119 20.87 15.37 -17.94
N PRO A 120 21.60 15.03 -19.01
CA PRO A 120 22.15 13.69 -19.17
C PRO A 120 22.98 13.27 -17.97
N TYR A 121 22.83 12.04 -17.55
CA TYR A 121 23.46 11.50 -16.36
C TYR A 121 23.89 10.06 -16.56
N ARG A 122 24.78 9.62 -15.69
CA ARG A 122 25.11 8.22 -15.47
C ARG A 122 24.97 7.89 -14.00
N PHE A 123 24.70 6.62 -13.69
CA PHE A 123 24.61 6.17 -12.31
C PHE A 123 25.32 4.84 -12.12
N ARG A 124 25.67 4.56 -10.90
CA ARG A 124 26.17 3.25 -10.44
C ARG A 124 25.71 3.01 -9.02
N TYR A 125 25.60 1.75 -8.65
CA TYR A 125 25.40 1.39 -7.26
C TYR A 125 26.66 1.68 -6.43
N ARG A 126 26.50 2.13 -5.19
CA ARG A 126 27.60 2.30 -4.24
C ARG A 126 28.08 0.92 -3.80
N ARG A 127 29.38 0.71 -3.66
CA ARG A 127 29.97 -0.59 -3.29
C ARG A 127 29.70 -0.97 -1.84
N GLU A 128 29.82 0.01 -0.92
CA GLU A 128 29.63 -0.17 0.52
C GLU A 128 28.26 0.41 0.90
N ARG A 129 27.21 -0.40 0.72
CA ARG A 129 25.83 -0.03 1.09
C ARG A 129 25.48 -0.64 2.42
N GLU A 130 24.95 0.17 3.33
CA GLU A 130 24.37 -0.30 4.56
C GLU A 130 22.96 -0.82 4.30
N TYR A 131 22.73 -2.10 4.60
CA TYR A 131 21.43 -2.72 4.44
C TYR A 131 20.37 -1.98 5.27
N ARG A 132 19.23 -1.69 4.69
CA ARG A 132 18.11 -0.92 5.27
C ARG A 132 18.32 0.59 5.45
N LEU A 133 19.46 1.15 5.13
CA LEU A 133 19.65 2.60 5.23
C LEU A 133 18.69 3.36 4.30
N HIS A 134 18.32 2.79 3.15
CA HIS A 134 17.33 3.36 2.24
C HIS A 134 15.96 3.54 2.89
N SER A 135 15.53 2.63 3.78
CA SER A 135 14.26 2.77 4.49
C SER A 135 14.25 4.03 5.38
N ALA A 136 15.33 4.27 6.12
CA ALA A 136 15.48 5.50 6.90
C ALA A 136 15.57 6.75 6.01
N ALA A 137 16.22 6.66 4.84
CA ALA A 137 16.38 7.76 3.91
C ALA A 137 15.09 8.16 3.17
N THR A 138 14.06 7.32 3.18
CA THR A 138 12.73 7.63 2.62
C THR A 138 12.17 8.92 3.22
N GLY A 139 12.40 9.17 4.50
CA GLY A 139 11.99 10.38 5.20
C GLY A 139 12.51 11.69 4.58
N LEU A 140 13.61 11.66 3.85
CA LEU A 140 14.18 12.82 3.16
C LEU A 140 13.40 13.22 1.90
N LEU A 141 12.58 12.33 1.34
CA LEU A 141 12.07 12.46 -0.02
C LEU A 141 10.54 12.52 -0.14
N TYR A 142 9.80 12.00 0.83
CA TYR A 142 8.35 11.91 0.68
C TYR A 142 7.66 13.29 0.52
N ALA A 143 8.17 14.35 1.15
CA ALA A 143 7.67 15.71 0.99
C ALA A 143 7.94 16.31 -0.41
N ARG A 144 8.75 15.64 -1.25
CA ARG A 144 8.93 15.99 -2.66
C ARG A 144 7.85 15.43 -3.56
N LEU A 145 7.17 14.39 -3.11
CA LEU A 145 6.21 13.62 -3.88
C LEU A 145 4.77 13.91 -3.45
N LEU A 146 4.56 14.10 -2.16
CA LEU A 146 3.26 14.44 -1.58
C LEU A 146 3.20 15.92 -1.23
N ASP A 147 2.10 16.59 -1.61
CA ASP A 147 1.87 17.97 -1.26
C ASP A 147 1.51 18.12 0.22
N ARG A 148 1.78 19.30 0.78
CA ARG A 148 1.38 19.65 2.16
C ARG A 148 -0.10 19.41 2.43
N ASP A 149 -0.97 19.71 1.45
CA ASP A 149 -2.42 19.55 1.61
C ASP A 149 -2.81 18.07 1.76
N ILE A 150 -2.02 17.13 1.17
CA ILE A 150 -2.16 15.69 1.39
C ILE A 150 -1.75 15.33 2.82
N PHE A 151 -0.65 15.91 3.33
CA PHE A 151 -0.23 15.68 4.72
C PHE A 151 -1.25 16.23 5.71
N ASP A 152 -1.74 17.46 5.49
CA ASP A 152 -2.76 18.08 6.33
C ASP A 152 -4.02 17.21 6.38
N TRP A 153 -4.45 16.68 5.23
CA TRP A 153 -5.59 15.78 5.15
C TRP A 153 -5.35 14.46 5.88
N LEU A 154 -4.21 13.80 5.63
CA LEU A 154 -3.89 12.49 6.23
C LEU A 154 -3.67 12.60 7.75
N SER A 155 -3.09 13.71 8.23
CA SER A 155 -2.88 13.95 9.67
C SER A 155 -4.18 14.04 10.46
N GLY A 156 -5.30 14.32 9.79
CA GLY A 156 -6.65 14.25 10.37
C GLY A 156 -7.12 12.82 10.72
N TYR A 157 -6.36 11.78 10.33
CA TYR A 157 -6.63 10.37 10.61
C TYR A 157 -5.48 9.75 11.43
N PRO A 158 -5.46 9.90 12.77
CA PRO A 158 -4.29 9.59 13.61
C PRO A 158 -3.72 8.18 13.43
N ASP A 159 -4.59 7.16 13.34
CA ASP A 159 -4.16 5.77 13.19
C ASP A 159 -3.49 5.52 11.84
N LEU A 160 -4.08 6.07 10.77
CA LEU A 160 -3.49 6.00 9.43
C LEU A 160 -2.18 6.76 9.36
N TRP A 161 -2.15 7.97 9.95
CA TRP A 161 -0.96 8.82 9.95
C TRP A 161 0.21 8.15 10.64
N ALA A 162 -0.01 7.58 11.83
CA ALA A 162 1.00 6.83 12.55
C ALA A 162 1.49 5.61 11.74
N ALA A 163 0.57 4.81 11.18
CA ALA A 163 0.93 3.66 10.37
C ALA A 163 1.74 4.05 9.12
N LEU A 164 1.37 5.14 8.44
CA LEU A 164 2.10 5.65 7.28
C LEU A 164 3.52 6.08 7.66
N LEU A 165 3.69 6.83 8.76
CA LEU A 165 5.02 7.25 9.23
C LEU A 165 5.90 6.05 9.57
N TYR A 166 5.37 5.01 10.21
CA TYR A 166 6.11 3.78 10.46
C TYR A 166 6.57 3.09 9.17
N VAL A 167 5.70 2.98 8.16
CA VAL A 167 6.11 2.41 6.85
C VAL A 167 7.23 3.25 6.23
N LEU A 168 7.08 4.58 6.20
CA LEU A 168 8.07 5.49 5.61
C LEU A 168 9.41 5.48 6.38
N ALA A 169 9.40 5.08 7.65
CA ALA A 169 10.61 4.86 8.45
C ALA A 169 11.18 3.42 8.33
N GLY A 170 10.54 2.55 7.53
CA GLY A 170 10.95 1.15 7.37
C GLY A 170 10.62 0.25 8.57
N GLN A 171 9.74 0.70 9.45
CA GLN A 171 9.31 -0.01 10.66
C GLN A 171 7.95 -0.68 10.43
N TYR A 172 7.91 -1.61 9.47
CA TYR A 172 6.67 -2.24 9.00
C TYR A 172 5.91 -2.99 10.11
N GLU A 173 6.64 -3.57 11.07
CA GLU A 173 6.09 -4.27 12.23
C GLU A 173 5.25 -3.37 13.15
N HIS A 174 5.52 -2.08 13.16
CA HIS A 174 4.78 -1.09 13.93
C HIS A 174 3.63 -0.43 13.16
N ALA A 175 3.58 -0.66 11.84
CA ALA A 175 2.58 -0.07 10.95
C ALA A 175 1.27 -0.90 10.86
N GLY A 176 1.16 -2.00 11.61
CA GLY A 176 -0.03 -2.86 11.62
C GLY A 176 -0.40 -3.33 10.22
N THR A 177 -1.70 -3.32 9.92
CA THR A 177 -2.23 -3.80 8.62
C THR A 177 -1.63 -3.05 7.42
N LEU A 178 -1.32 -1.76 7.55
CA LEU A 178 -0.71 -1.01 6.45
C LEU A 178 0.67 -1.56 6.10
N GLY A 179 1.49 -1.87 7.11
CA GLY A 179 2.80 -2.52 6.92
C GLY A 179 2.67 -3.89 6.25
N GLU A 180 1.72 -4.72 6.71
CA GLU A 180 1.45 -6.02 6.10
C GLU A 180 1.06 -5.91 4.62
N LEU A 181 0.20 -4.95 4.26
CA LEU A 181 -0.22 -4.72 2.88
C LEU A 181 0.96 -4.36 1.98
N VAL A 182 1.86 -3.49 2.45
CA VAL A 182 3.04 -3.09 1.67
C VAL A 182 4.00 -4.26 1.49
N VAL A 183 4.32 -4.99 2.54
CA VAL A 183 5.21 -6.16 2.47
C VAL A 183 4.65 -7.24 1.53
N GLN A 184 3.35 -7.54 1.61
CA GLN A 184 2.73 -8.53 0.71
C GLN A 184 2.71 -8.05 -0.75
N ALA A 185 2.48 -6.75 -0.98
CA ALA A 185 2.48 -6.17 -2.31
C ALA A 185 3.89 -6.19 -2.94
N ASP A 186 4.92 -5.87 -2.16
CA ASP A 186 6.31 -5.96 -2.56
C ASP A 186 6.68 -7.41 -2.94
N GLN A 187 6.40 -8.37 -2.06
CA GLN A 187 6.63 -9.79 -2.33
C GLN A 187 5.91 -10.28 -3.61
N ALA A 188 4.70 -9.76 -3.88
CA ALA A 188 3.96 -10.12 -5.08
C ALA A 188 4.62 -9.57 -6.36
N SER A 189 5.09 -8.32 -6.34
CA SER A 189 5.80 -7.71 -7.46
C SER A 189 7.14 -8.44 -7.71
N VAL A 190 7.91 -8.70 -6.66
CA VAL A 190 9.16 -9.48 -6.77
C VAL A 190 8.90 -10.88 -7.32
N ALA A 191 7.87 -11.58 -6.83
CA ALA A 191 7.52 -12.92 -7.32
C ALA A 191 7.13 -12.91 -8.80
N GLN A 192 6.35 -11.92 -9.24
CA GLN A 192 5.96 -11.75 -10.65
C GLN A 192 7.19 -11.58 -11.55
N GLU A 193 8.09 -10.68 -11.19
CA GLU A 193 9.29 -10.39 -11.97
C GLU A 193 10.23 -11.60 -12.08
N LEU A 194 10.33 -12.40 -11.02
CA LEU A 194 11.16 -13.61 -10.99
C LEU A 194 10.47 -14.85 -11.59
N GLY A 195 9.32 -14.69 -12.25
CA GLY A 195 8.57 -15.78 -12.89
C GLY A 195 7.82 -16.68 -11.90
N GLY A 196 7.62 -16.22 -10.67
CA GLY A 196 6.79 -16.88 -9.65
C GLY A 196 5.31 -16.52 -9.75
N ASP A 197 4.53 -17.02 -8.79
CA ASP A 197 3.09 -16.76 -8.70
C ASP A 197 2.77 -15.67 -7.66
N PRO A 198 2.44 -14.44 -8.10
CA PRO A 198 2.11 -13.35 -7.18
C PRO A 198 0.90 -13.66 -6.29
N SER A 199 0.00 -14.56 -6.72
CA SER A 199 -1.21 -14.86 -5.93
C SER A 199 -0.89 -15.51 -4.58
N LYS A 200 0.23 -16.20 -4.47
CA LYS A 200 0.70 -16.79 -3.21
C LYS A 200 1.11 -15.74 -2.20
N ALA A 201 1.78 -14.68 -2.66
CA ALA A 201 2.16 -13.54 -1.82
C ALA A 201 0.93 -12.71 -1.42
N LEU A 202 -0.04 -12.57 -2.32
CA LEU A 202 -1.29 -11.85 -2.06
C LEU A 202 -2.30 -12.63 -1.20
N ALA A 203 -2.05 -13.92 -0.94
CA ALA A 203 -2.90 -14.68 -0.04
C ALA A 203 -2.74 -14.15 1.38
N ALA A 204 -3.84 -13.70 2.00
CA ALA A 204 -3.83 -13.28 3.41
C ALA A 204 -3.22 -14.39 4.28
N PRO A 205 -2.39 -14.07 5.28
CA PRO A 205 -1.83 -15.06 6.18
C PRO A 205 -2.93 -15.97 6.74
N LYS A 206 -2.70 -17.29 6.74
CA LYS A 206 -3.69 -18.28 7.21
C LYS A 206 -4.18 -18.01 8.64
N HIS A 207 -3.39 -17.29 9.41
CA HIS A 207 -3.66 -16.95 10.82
C HIS A 207 -4.19 -15.53 11.02
N ALA A 208 -4.38 -14.73 9.98
CA ALA A 208 -4.98 -13.40 10.15
C ALA A 208 -6.39 -13.54 10.73
N LEU A 209 -6.66 -12.80 11.81
CA LEU A 209 -7.96 -12.84 12.49
C LEU A 209 -9.11 -12.57 11.52
N GLN A 210 -8.95 -11.62 10.62
CA GLN A 210 -9.94 -11.29 9.59
C GLN A 210 -10.25 -12.48 8.68
N ARG A 211 -9.24 -13.26 8.27
CA ARG A 211 -9.47 -14.46 7.46
C ARG A 211 -10.22 -15.52 8.26
N LYS A 212 -9.82 -15.76 9.52
CA LYS A 212 -10.53 -16.70 10.40
C LYS A 212 -11.99 -16.29 10.59
N LEU A 213 -12.24 -14.99 10.80
CA LEU A 213 -13.60 -14.46 10.94
C LEU A 213 -14.40 -14.58 9.64
N LEU A 214 -13.78 -14.32 8.47
CA LEU A 214 -14.45 -14.50 7.17
C LEU A 214 -14.73 -15.97 6.87
N ASP A 215 -13.79 -16.85 7.15
CA ASP A 215 -13.97 -18.29 6.94
C ASP A 215 -15.01 -18.84 7.92
N GLY A 216 -15.00 -18.40 9.19
CA GLY A 216 -16.03 -18.70 10.18
C GLY A 216 -17.41 -18.18 9.75
N LEU A 217 -17.47 -16.94 9.27
CA LEU A 217 -18.73 -16.35 8.76
C LEU A 217 -19.26 -17.12 7.54
N ARG A 218 -18.40 -17.50 6.58
CA ARG A 218 -18.78 -18.31 5.42
C ARG A 218 -19.32 -19.67 5.82
N TYR A 219 -18.65 -20.32 6.78
CA TYR A 219 -19.12 -21.59 7.34
C TYR A 219 -20.49 -21.44 7.98
N LEU A 220 -20.68 -20.42 8.86
CA LEU A 220 -21.94 -20.18 9.55
C LEU A 220 -23.08 -19.83 8.58
N LEU A 221 -22.79 -19.08 7.50
CA LEU A 221 -23.77 -18.76 6.45
C LEU A 221 -24.23 -20.01 5.71
N LYS A 222 -23.35 -20.97 5.52
CA LYS A 222 -23.64 -22.21 4.81
C LYS A 222 -24.34 -23.27 5.66
N GLU A 223 -23.92 -23.39 6.93
CA GLU A 223 -24.27 -24.55 7.75
C GLU A 223 -25.14 -24.22 8.97
N ALA A 224 -25.13 -22.98 9.47
CA ALA A 224 -25.66 -22.69 10.81
C ALA A 224 -26.59 -21.46 10.92
N PHE A 225 -26.57 -20.53 9.98
CA PHE A 225 -27.43 -19.35 10.04
C PHE A 225 -28.81 -19.60 9.44
N LYS A 226 -29.82 -19.16 10.17
CA LYS A 226 -31.20 -19.11 9.71
C LYS A 226 -31.48 -17.77 9.04
N LEU A 227 -31.43 -17.74 7.70
CA LEU A 227 -31.66 -16.53 6.92
C LEU A 227 -33.09 -16.50 6.36
N ASN A 228 -33.66 -15.30 6.26
CA ASN A 228 -34.95 -15.05 5.61
C ASN A 228 -36.13 -15.87 6.17
N GLN A 229 -36.11 -16.18 7.47
CA GLN A 229 -37.15 -16.96 8.11
C GLN A 229 -38.14 -16.06 8.86
N ALA A 230 -39.42 -16.45 8.87
CA ALA A 230 -40.42 -15.87 9.75
C ALA A 230 -40.17 -16.39 11.19
N GLY A 231 -39.85 -15.50 12.13
CA GLY A 231 -39.49 -15.84 13.51
C GLY A 231 -38.04 -15.47 13.83
N PRO A 232 -37.42 -16.11 14.82
CA PRO A 232 -36.03 -15.80 15.18
C PRO A 232 -35.09 -16.18 14.04
N ALA A 233 -34.64 -15.18 13.28
CA ALA A 233 -33.67 -15.30 12.19
C ALA A 233 -32.31 -14.73 12.65
N ASP A 234 -31.23 -15.32 12.13
CA ASP A 234 -29.86 -14.83 12.36
C ASP A 234 -29.52 -13.66 11.40
N GLY A 235 -30.31 -13.49 10.33
CA GLY A 235 -30.14 -12.40 9.37
C GLY A 235 -31.05 -12.49 8.16
N TRP A 236 -30.92 -11.51 7.28
CA TRP A 236 -31.70 -11.37 6.05
C TRP A 236 -30.80 -11.06 4.87
N LEU A 237 -30.96 -11.81 3.80
CA LEU A 237 -30.31 -11.58 2.53
C LEU A 237 -31.28 -10.85 1.60
N THR A 238 -30.92 -9.66 1.16
CA THR A 238 -31.59 -8.90 0.11
C THR A 238 -30.81 -8.98 -1.20
N GLN A 239 -31.28 -8.32 -2.26
CA GLN A 239 -30.57 -8.30 -3.55
C GLN A 239 -29.16 -7.69 -3.42
N ASP A 240 -28.99 -6.68 -2.55
CA ASP A 240 -27.80 -5.87 -2.49
C ASP A 240 -27.01 -6.01 -1.16
N ALA A 241 -27.59 -6.67 -0.15
CA ALA A 241 -26.98 -6.71 1.18
C ALA A 241 -27.36 -7.95 1.99
N LEU A 242 -26.43 -8.38 2.83
CA LEU A 242 -26.63 -9.35 3.88
C LEU A 242 -26.69 -8.63 5.24
N TRP A 243 -27.87 -8.66 5.87
CA TRP A 243 -28.11 -8.11 7.20
C TRP A 243 -28.01 -9.22 8.24
N LEU A 244 -27.15 -9.05 9.23
CA LEU A 244 -26.93 -10.05 10.29
C LEU A 244 -27.23 -9.46 11.67
N VAL A 245 -27.79 -10.30 12.55
CA VAL A 245 -28.02 -9.92 13.95
C VAL A 245 -26.67 -9.93 14.68
N SER A 246 -26.15 -8.76 15.00
CA SER A 246 -24.78 -8.55 15.49
C SER A 246 -24.42 -9.44 16.68
N LYS A 247 -25.27 -9.51 17.71
CA LYS A 247 -25.01 -10.32 18.90
C LYS A 247 -24.91 -11.80 18.56
N THR A 248 -25.89 -12.33 17.83
CA THR A 248 -25.93 -13.75 17.43
C THR A 248 -24.71 -14.16 16.60
N VAL A 249 -24.32 -13.29 15.67
CA VAL A 249 -23.12 -13.54 14.82
C VAL A 249 -21.84 -13.51 15.67
N SER A 250 -21.70 -12.53 16.55
CA SER A 250 -20.52 -12.42 17.42
C SER A 250 -20.38 -13.61 18.36
N ASP A 251 -21.48 -14.08 18.93
CA ASP A 251 -21.49 -15.23 19.85
C ASP A 251 -21.11 -16.53 19.09
N LYS A 252 -21.68 -16.74 17.90
CA LYS A 252 -21.35 -17.92 17.06
C LYS A 252 -19.94 -17.89 16.48
N LEU A 253 -19.35 -16.71 16.25
CA LEU A 253 -17.95 -16.59 15.78
C LEU A 253 -16.93 -16.77 16.90
N ARG A 254 -17.35 -16.63 18.16
CA ARG A 254 -16.49 -16.86 19.34
C ARG A 254 -16.46 -18.32 19.79
N ALA A 255 -17.50 -19.08 19.47
CA ALA A 255 -17.62 -20.50 19.77
C ALA A 255 -16.79 -21.33 18.79
#